data_4c255e62c02a5552c22c126e00a5bd32
#
_entry.id   4c255e62c02a5552c22c126e00a5bd32
#
_cell.length_a   1.000
_cell.length_b   1.000
_cell.length_c   1.000
_cell.angle_alpha   90.00
_cell.angle_beta   90.00
_cell.angle_gamma   90.00
#
_symmetry.space_group_name_H-M   'P 1'
#
loop_
_entity.id
_entity.type
_entity.pdbx_description
1 polymer ?
#
loop_
_entity_poly.entity_id
_entity_poly.type
_entity_poly.pdbx_seq_one_letter_code
_entity_poly.pdbx_strand_id
1 'polypeptide(L)'
;MCPWSPHGLILALQYWSGDEARALGLARLLADIETERRGDVVLALCRSADCPLSAEAKRTAQHCHAKFPAVMVIQSNRPGHGHPDGPNQQWISFMETFAAERAAGRVHAEHVFTFEPDCVPLSRDWIDHLMVEQKLTIEQGKRITAAVMRHTDHRVQHPNGNLVMHLPYFTDHPSLHQTPATEAWDMHHRVELLSATRPSTIIANRHESKGWTISLLRNLATEAAWLHGFRDEVPWKFARGLAAKRGGGR
;
A
#
# COMPACT_ATOMS: atom_id res chain seq x y z
N MET A 1 -8.79 -14.93 -18.85
CA MET A 1 -9.66 -13.97 -18.11
C MET A 1 -9.41 -14.19 -16.64
N CYS A 2 -8.85 -13.20 -15.97
CA CYS A 2 -8.60 -13.28 -14.52
C CYS A 2 -9.95 -13.34 -13.79
N PRO A 3 -10.18 -14.30 -12.87
CA PRO A 3 -11.49 -14.51 -12.23
C PRO A 3 -11.87 -13.43 -11.20
N TRP A 4 -11.19 -12.29 -11.22
CA TRP A 4 -11.25 -11.25 -10.19
C TRP A 4 -12.16 -10.03 -10.51
N SER A 5 -12.85 -10.01 -11.63
CA SER A 5 -13.95 -9.05 -11.83
C SER A 5 -15.19 -9.61 -11.12
N PRO A 6 -15.72 -8.95 -10.08
CA PRO A 6 -15.79 -7.51 -9.79
C PRO A 6 -15.02 -7.03 -8.55
N HIS A 7 -14.09 -7.80 -7.99
CA HIS A 7 -13.42 -7.49 -6.71
C HIS A 7 -12.03 -6.88 -6.92
N GLY A 8 -11.97 -5.64 -7.40
CA GLY A 8 -10.73 -4.95 -7.68
C GLY A 8 -9.96 -4.50 -6.42
N LEU A 9 -8.71 -4.12 -6.63
CA LEU A 9 -7.79 -3.61 -5.61
C LEU A 9 -7.51 -2.12 -5.84
N ILE A 10 -7.54 -1.32 -4.77
CA ILE A 10 -6.98 0.02 -4.74
C ILE A 10 -5.56 -0.08 -4.17
N LEU A 11 -4.57 0.39 -4.92
CA LEU A 11 -3.20 0.62 -4.48
C LEU A 11 -3.08 2.05 -3.96
N ALA A 12 -3.10 2.24 -2.65
CA ALA A 12 -3.13 3.55 -2.00
C ALA A 12 -1.73 3.94 -1.52
N LEU A 13 -0.98 4.64 -2.36
CA LEU A 13 0.34 5.18 -2.04
C LEU A 13 0.18 6.49 -1.27
N GLN A 14 0.49 6.45 0.02
CA GLN A 14 0.37 7.60 0.92
C GLN A 14 1.70 8.36 0.99
N TYR A 15 1.65 9.69 0.90
CA TYR A 15 2.84 10.53 1.02
C TYR A 15 2.53 11.98 1.43
N TRP A 16 3.52 12.63 1.97
CA TRP A 16 3.52 14.06 2.29
C TRP A 16 4.53 14.81 1.42
N SER A 17 4.58 16.14 1.51
CA SER A 17 5.42 16.97 0.64
C SER A 17 6.92 16.60 0.69
N GLY A 18 7.44 16.19 1.85
CA GLY A 18 8.83 15.77 2.00
C GLY A 18 9.20 14.45 1.31
N ASP A 19 8.21 13.59 1.06
CA ASP A 19 8.40 12.28 0.42
C ASP A 19 7.90 12.24 -1.03
N GLU A 20 7.35 13.33 -1.57
CA GLU A 20 6.70 13.36 -2.87
C GLU A 20 7.58 12.76 -3.98
N ALA A 21 8.84 13.16 -4.06
CA ALA A 21 9.75 12.69 -5.11
C ALA A 21 9.93 11.16 -5.06
N ARG A 22 10.03 10.60 -3.85
CA ARG A 22 10.17 9.16 -3.63
C ARG A 22 8.88 8.41 -3.96
N ALA A 23 7.74 8.94 -3.52
CA ALA A 23 6.42 8.40 -3.83
C ALA A 23 6.13 8.35 -5.32
N LEU A 24 6.38 9.45 -6.03
CA LEU A 24 6.18 9.51 -7.47
C LEU A 24 7.17 8.61 -8.22
N GLY A 25 8.40 8.46 -7.72
CA GLY A 25 9.38 7.48 -8.20
C GLY A 25 8.87 6.04 -8.04
N LEU A 26 8.28 5.71 -6.88
CA LEU A 26 7.68 4.40 -6.63
C LEU A 26 6.49 4.15 -7.56
N ALA A 27 5.57 5.11 -7.70
CA ALA A 27 4.42 4.94 -8.58
C ALA A 27 4.82 4.62 -10.04
N ARG A 28 5.82 5.32 -10.57
CA ARG A 28 6.37 5.01 -11.90
C ARG A 28 7.00 3.63 -11.97
N LEU A 29 7.80 3.27 -10.95
CA LEU A 29 8.41 1.95 -10.87
C LEU A 29 7.36 0.83 -10.86
N LEU A 30 6.28 0.98 -10.11
CA LEU A 30 5.17 0.02 -10.09
C LEU A 30 4.57 -0.15 -11.50
N ALA A 31 4.30 0.96 -12.19
CA ALA A 31 3.81 0.90 -13.57
C ALA A 31 4.83 0.25 -14.53
N ASP A 32 6.12 0.50 -14.36
CA ASP A 32 7.17 -0.08 -15.21
C ASP A 32 7.38 -1.57 -14.97
N ILE A 33 7.11 -2.07 -13.76
CA ILE A 33 7.18 -3.51 -13.43
C ILE A 33 6.02 -4.28 -14.06
N GLU A 34 4.82 -3.69 -14.12
CA GLU A 34 3.65 -4.35 -14.69
C GLU A 34 3.84 -4.68 -16.18
N THR A 35 3.66 -5.93 -16.54
CA THR A 35 3.79 -6.40 -17.92
C THR A 35 2.54 -6.10 -18.74
N GLU A 36 1.37 -6.24 -18.14
CA GLU A 36 0.08 -6.06 -18.75
C GLU A 36 -0.68 -4.86 -18.14
N ARG A 37 -1.76 -4.49 -18.78
CA ARG A 37 -2.67 -3.49 -18.25
C ARG A 37 -3.58 -4.09 -17.19
N ARG A 38 -3.57 -3.51 -15.99
CA ARG A 38 -4.30 -4.01 -14.81
C ARG A 38 -5.67 -3.32 -14.70
N GLY A 39 -6.63 -3.79 -15.48
CA GLY A 39 -8.00 -3.26 -15.46
C GLY A 39 -8.75 -3.47 -14.14
N ASP A 40 -8.28 -4.39 -13.32
CA ASP A 40 -8.77 -4.77 -12.00
C ASP A 40 -8.17 -3.94 -10.84
N VAL A 41 -7.27 -2.98 -11.16
CA VAL A 41 -6.51 -2.21 -10.17
C VAL A 41 -6.70 -0.71 -10.36
N VAL A 42 -6.96 -0.01 -9.27
CA VAL A 42 -6.93 1.46 -9.19
C VAL A 42 -5.63 1.87 -8.49
N LEU A 43 -4.81 2.71 -9.13
CA LEU A 43 -3.67 3.34 -8.45
C LEU A 43 -4.12 4.69 -7.88
N ALA A 44 -4.00 4.88 -6.56
CA ALA A 44 -4.30 6.13 -5.89
C ALA A 44 -3.03 6.78 -5.34
N LEU A 45 -2.71 7.98 -5.82
CA LEU A 45 -1.67 8.85 -5.30
C LEU A 45 -2.29 9.73 -4.20
N CYS A 46 -2.05 9.35 -2.97
CA CYS A 46 -2.72 9.85 -1.77
C CYS A 46 -1.83 10.88 -1.07
N ARG A 47 -2.08 12.18 -1.31
CA ARG A 47 -1.29 13.30 -0.81
C ARG A 47 -1.84 13.80 0.54
N SER A 48 -0.95 14.18 1.46
CA SER A 48 -1.35 14.91 2.68
C SER A 48 -2.02 16.26 2.36
N ALA A 49 -2.74 16.81 3.34
CA ALA A 49 -3.47 18.06 3.17
C ALA A 49 -2.55 19.26 2.81
N ASP A 50 -1.31 19.25 3.28
CA ASP A 50 -0.28 20.26 3.04
C ASP A 50 0.56 20.03 1.78
N CYS A 51 0.33 18.92 1.04
CA CYS A 51 1.05 18.60 -0.18
C CYS A 51 0.26 19.07 -1.42
N PRO A 52 0.61 20.20 -2.06
CA PRO A 52 -0.13 20.70 -3.22
C PRO A 52 0.04 19.79 -4.44
N LEU A 53 -0.89 19.86 -5.39
CA LEU A 53 -0.81 19.08 -6.62
C LEU A 53 0.31 19.62 -7.53
N SER A 54 1.43 18.94 -7.55
CA SER A 54 2.58 19.29 -8.39
C SER A 54 2.38 18.90 -9.87
N ALA A 55 3.12 19.58 -10.76
CA ALA A 55 3.19 19.19 -12.17
C ALA A 55 3.77 17.76 -12.33
N GLU A 56 4.68 17.37 -11.43
CA GLU A 56 5.28 16.04 -11.45
C GLU A 56 4.27 14.95 -11.06
N ALA A 57 3.40 15.20 -10.08
CA ALA A 57 2.31 14.28 -9.74
C ALA A 57 1.36 14.06 -10.92
N LYS A 58 1.02 15.13 -11.67
CA LYS A 58 0.21 15.02 -12.89
C LYS A 58 0.90 14.18 -13.97
N ARG A 59 2.18 14.42 -14.25
CA ARG A 59 2.96 13.63 -15.22
C ARG A 59 3.08 12.17 -14.79
N THR A 60 3.30 11.92 -13.50
CA THR A 60 3.37 10.55 -12.96
C THR A 60 2.04 9.82 -13.11
N ALA A 61 0.93 10.47 -12.77
CA ALA A 61 -0.40 9.88 -12.99
C ALA A 61 -0.62 9.52 -14.47
N GLN A 62 -0.25 10.43 -15.39
CA GLN A 62 -0.33 10.17 -16.82
C GLN A 62 0.54 8.98 -17.27
N HIS A 63 1.78 8.87 -16.76
CA HIS A 63 2.65 7.72 -17.01
C HIS A 63 2.01 6.41 -16.53
N CYS A 64 1.46 6.41 -15.31
CA CYS A 64 0.84 5.23 -14.70
C CYS A 64 -0.42 4.76 -15.45
N HIS A 65 -1.14 5.63 -16.15
CA HIS A 65 -2.32 5.25 -16.95
C HIS A 65 -2.02 4.23 -18.05
N ALA A 66 -0.77 4.08 -18.45
CA ALA A 66 -0.38 3.04 -19.42
C ALA A 66 -0.63 1.62 -18.88
N LYS A 67 -0.56 1.45 -17.54
CA LYS A 67 -0.68 0.15 -16.86
C LYS A 67 -1.89 0.05 -15.92
N PHE A 68 -2.21 1.14 -15.25
CA PHE A 68 -3.38 1.26 -14.38
C PHE A 68 -4.40 2.19 -15.05
N PRO A 69 -5.43 1.64 -15.72
CA PRO A 69 -6.40 2.48 -16.45
C PRO A 69 -7.13 3.46 -15.53
N ALA A 70 -7.28 3.13 -14.26
CA ALA A 70 -7.82 4.02 -13.23
C ALA A 70 -6.67 4.51 -12.34
N VAL A 71 -6.34 5.80 -12.45
CA VAL A 71 -5.37 6.49 -11.59
C VAL A 71 -6.08 7.65 -10.91
N MET A 72 -6.10 7.66 -9.59
CA MET A 72 -6.66 8.73 -8.77
C MET A 72 -5.52 9.56 -8.18
N VAL A 73 -5.69 10.88 -8.15
CA VAL A 73 -4.79 11.78 -7.40
C VAL A 73 -5.63 12.49 -6.35
N ILE A 74 -5.48 12.07 -5.10
CA ILE A 74 -6.34 12.48 -3.99
C ILE A 74 -5.52 13.33 -3.04
N GLN A 75 -6.12 14.40 -2.52
CA GLN A 75 -5.58 15.17 -1.42
C GLN A 75 -6.42 14.91 -0.17
N SER A 76 -5.75 14.67 0.96
CA SER A 76 -6.44 14.56 2.24
C SER A 76 -7.24 15.84 2.52
N ASN A 77 -8.49 15.68 2.89
CA ASN A 77 -9.36 16.77 3.36
C ASN A 77 -9.24 16.98 4.88
N ARG A 78 -8.42 16.19 5.56
CA ARG A 78 -8.18 16.26 7.00
C ARG A 78 -6.79 16.83 7.25
N PRO A 79 -6.66 18.02 7.85
CA PRO A 79 -5.37 18.52 8.29
C PRO A 79 -4.86 17.66 9.45
N GLY A 80 -3.55 17.42 9.45
CA GLY A 80 -2.85 16.73 10.55
C GLY A 80 -1.43 17.29 10.63
N HIS A 81 -0.84 17.28 11.81
CA HIS A 81 0.45 17.93 12.07
C HIS A 81 1.45 16.94 12.68
N GLY A 82 2.53 16.68 11.92
CA GLY A 82 3.61 15.82 12.39
C GLY A 82 3.18 14.36 12.55
N HIS A 83 4.08 13.55 13.11
CA HIS A 83 3.80 12.14 13.41
C HIS A 83 3.36 12.01 14.88
N PRO A 84 2.33 11.23 15.19
CA PRO A 84 1.56 10.35 14.28
C PRO A 84 0.30 11.00 13.69
N ASP A 85 -0.08 12.24 14.08
CA ASP A 85 -1.36 12.86 13.69
C ASP A 85 -1.51 12.99 12.16
N GLY A 86 -0.49 13.51 11.46
CA GLY A 86 -0.53 13.67 10.01
C GLY A 86 -0.88 12.39 9.27
N PRO A 87 -0.11 11.28 9.45
CA PRO A 87 -0.44 9.98 8.88
C PRO A 87 -1.83 9.45 9.26
N ASN A 88 -2.26 9.65 10.51
CA ASN A 88 -3.58 9.22 10.97
C ASN A 88 -4.70 9.90 10.19
N GLN A 89 -4.69 11.24 10.13
CA GLN A 89 -5.71 12.03 9.44
C GLN A 89 -5.70 11.72 7.93
N GLN A 90 -4.53 11.54 7.37
CA GLN A 90 -4.35 11.18 5.98
C GLN A 90 -4.97 9.82 5.67
N TRP A 91 -4.67 8.79 6.47
CA TRP A 91 -5.21 7.44 6.31
C TRP A 91 -6.75 7.43 6.38
N ILE A 92 -7.33 8.06 7.42
CA ILE A 92 -8.79 8.15 7.58
C ILE A 92 -9.43 8.84 6.36
N SER A 93 -8.88 9.99 5.94
CA SER A 93 -9.39 10.76 4.80
C SER A 93 -9.44 9.92 3.51
N PHE A 94 -8.42 9.12 3.25
CA PHE A 94 -8.38 8.29 2.03
C PHE A 94 -9.34 7.11 2.11
N MET A 95 -9.42 6.45 3.25
CA MET A 95 -10.36 5.35 3.45
C MET A 95 -11.81 5.83 3.31
N GLU A 96 -12.16 7.00 3.86
CA GLU A 96 -13.46 7.64 3.66
C GLU A 96 -13.72 7.98 2.18
N THR A 97 -12.70 8.51 1.49
CA THR A 97 -12.81 8.82 0.06
C THR A 97 -13.08 7.56 -0.76
N PHE A 98 -12.32 6.48 -0.54
CA PHE A 98 -12.53 5.22 -1.26
C PHE A 98 -13.90 4.61 -0.98
N ALA A 99 -14.37 4.68 0.27
CA ALA A 99 -15.70 4.22 0.64
C ALA A 99 -16.79 5.03 -0.09
N ALA A 100 -16.64 6.36 -0.16
CA ALA A 100 -17.57 7.23 -0.88
C ALA A 100 -17.57 6.99 -2.40
N GLU A 101 -16.38 6.81 -3.01
CA GLU A 101 -16.23 6.51 -4.44
C GLU A 101 -16.86 5.15 -4.79
N ARG A 102 -16.70 4.16 -3.90
CA ARG A 102 -17.34 2.84 -4.05
C ARG A 102 -18.87 2.94 -3.90
N ALA A 103 -19.35 3.63 -2.90
CA ALA A 103 -20.80 3.84 -2.68
C ALA A 103 -21.46 4.57 -3.86
N ALA A 104 -20.74 5.48 -4.50
CA ALA A 104 -21.20 6.19 -5.70
C ALA A 104 -21.07 5.38 -7.00
N GLY A 105 -20.54 4.15 -6.96
CA GLY A 105 -20.33 3.29 -8.13
C GLY A 105 -19.23 3.77 -9.08
N ARG A 106 -18.37 4.70 -8.66
CA ARG A 106 -17.24 5.20 -9.47
C ARG A 106 -15.99 4.32 -9.36
N VAL A 107 -15.86 3.57 -8.26
CA VAL A 107 -14.83 2.56 -8.04
C VAL A 107 -15.50 1.25 -7.64
N HIS A 108 -15.11 0.15 -8.27
CA HIS A 108 -15.67 -1.18 -8.00
C HIS A 108 -14.72 -2.06 -7.16
N ALA A 109 -13.68 -1.46 -6.57
CA ALA A 109 -12.74 -2.19 -5.73
C ALA A 109 -13.31 -2.44 -4.32
N GLU A 110 -13.08 -3.66 -3.80
CA GLU A 110 -13.47 -4.05 -2.44
C GLU A 110 -12.29 -4.09 -1.47
N HIS A 111 -11.06 -4.01 -1.99
CA HIS A 111 -9.85 -4.08 -1.19
C HIS A 111 -8.98 -2.85 -1.40
N VAL A 112 -8.33 -2.42 -0.33
CA VAL A 112 -7.36 -1.32 -0.36
C VAL A 112 -6.03 -1.83 0.19
N PHE A 113 -4.96 -1.73 -0.59
CA PHE A 113 -3.60 -1.90 -0.12
C PHE A 113 -3.01 -0.52 0.17
N THR A 114 -2.84 -0.21 1.45
CA THR A 114 -2.20 1.02 1.90
C THR A 114 -0.69 0.81 2.03
N PHE A 115 0.11 1.74 1.53
CA PHE A 115 1.56 1.65 1.61
C PHE A 115 2.25 3.02 1.48
N GLU A 116 3.50 3.07 1.89
CA GLU A 116 4.33 4.26 2.00
C GLU A 116 5.47 4.26 0.97
N PRO A 117 6.16 5.41 0.76
CA PRO A 117 7.22 5.52 -0.25
C PRO A 117 8.48 4.69 0.01
N ASP A 118 8.69 4.18 1.22
CA ASP A 118 9.82 3.32 1.59
C ASP A 118 9.54 1.82 1.37
N CYS A 119 8.75 1.53 0.35
CA CYS A 119 8.38 0.19 -0.08
C CYS A 119 8.92 -0.13 -1.46
N VAL A 120 9.07 -1.42 -1.75
CA VAL A 120 9.30 -1.93 -3.11
C VAL A 120 8.69 -3.32 -3.31
N PRO A 121 8.23 -3.66 -4.53
CA PRO A 121 7.92 -5.03 -4.88
C PRO A 121 9.20 -5.87 -5.00
N LEU A 122 9.11 -7.13 -4.64
CA LEU A 122 10.19 -8.12 -4.75
C LEU A 122 9.98 -9.11 -5.90
N SER A 123 8.78 -9.16 -6.45
CA SER A 123 8.43 -9.98 -7.62
C SER A 123 7.62 -9.16 -8.63
N ARG A 124 7.50 -9.67 -9.86
CA ARG A 124 6.64 -9.06 -10.88
C ARG A 124 5.15 -9.31 -10.60
N ASP A 125 4.86 -10.44 -9.99
CA ASP A 125 3.50 -10.89 -9.72
C ASP A 125 3.01 -10.43 -8.34
N TRP A 126 3.62 -9.35 -7.81
CA TRP A 126 3.37 -8.88 -6.45
C TRP A 126 1.89 -8.54 -6.19
N ILE A 127 1.20 -7.96 -7.16
CA ILE A 127 -0.25 -7.65 -7.05
C ILE A 127 -1.05 -8.94 -6.96
N ASP A 128 -0.75 -9.92 -7.80
CA ASP A 128 -1.46 -11.20 -7.81
C ASP A 128 -1.25 -11.96 -6.51
N HIS A 129 -0.04 -11.93 -5.96
CA HIS A 129 0.27 -12.49 -4.64
C HIS A 129 -0.54 -11.81 -3.53
N LEU A 130 -0.61 -10.46 -3.51
CA LEU A 130 -1.43 -9.73 -2.55
C LEU A 130 -2.91 -10.12 -2.64
N MET A 131 -3.44 -10.21 -3.86
CA MET A 131 -4.84 -10.58 -4.08
C MET A 131 -5.13 -12.01 -3.67
N VAL A 132 -4.25 -12.97 -3.99
CA VAL A 132 -4.39 -14.36 -3.56
C VAL A 132 -4.38 -14.46 -2.03
N GLU A 133 -3.45 -13.78 -1.37
CA GLU A 133 -3.37 -13.80 0.09
C GLU A 133 -4.58 -13.13 0.75
N GLN A 134 -5.08 -12.03 0.19
CA GLN A 134 -6.29 -11.37 0.68
C GLN A 134 -7.53 -12.25 0.50
N LYS A 135 -7.63 -12.99 -0.60
CA LYS A 135 -8.72 -13.96 -0.80
C LYS A 135 -8.72 -15.02 0.30
N LEU A 136 -7.56 -15.63 0.57
CA LEU A 136 -7.42 -16.61 1.66
C LEU A 136 -7.79 -16.00 3.02
N THR A 137 -7.47 -14.72 3.22
CA THR A 137 -7.85 -13.96 4.41
C THR A 137 -9.37 -13.87 4.56
N ILE A 138 -10.08 -13.52 3.49
CA ILE A 138 -11.55 -13.45 3.48
C ILE A 138 -12.18 -14.85 3.68
N GLU A 139 -11.66 -15.88 3.01
CA GLU A 139 -12.14 -17.26 3.16
C GLU A 139 -12.00 -17.78 4.61
N GLN A 140 -11.01 -17.30 5.35
CA GLN A 140 -10.82 -17.58 6.78
C GLN A 140 -11.65 -16.69 7.71
N GLY A 141 -12.57 -15.90 7.19
CA GLY A 141 -13.41 -14.99 7.97
C GLY A 141 -12.71 -13.75 8.49
N LYS A 142 -11.45 -13.50 8.05
CA LYS A 142 -10.69 -12.29 8.37
C LYS A 142 -10.94 -11.19 7.33
N ARG A 143 -10.46 -9.98 7.60
CA ARG A 143 -10.71 -8.80 6.74
C ARG A 143 -9.45 -8.04 6.37
N ILE A 144 -8.34 -8.33 7.03
CA ILE A 144 -7.06 -7.62 6.90
C ILE A 144 -5.94 -8.64 6.68
N THR A 145 -5.09 -8.36 5.69
CA THR A 145 -3.81 -9.03 5.47
C THR A 145 -2.69 -8.04 5.78
N ALA A 146 -1.86 -8.31 6.75
CA ALA A 146 -0.78 -7.41 7.18
C ALA A 146 0.41 -8.15 7.76
N ALA A 147 1.60 -7.55 7.67
CA ALA A 147 2.70 -7.95 8.55
C ALA A 147 2.33 -7.59 10.00
N VAL A 148 2.39 -8.56 10.89
CA VAL A 148 2.16 -8.32 12.33
C VAL A 148 3.49 -7.99 13.00
N MET A 149 3.57 -6.78 13.51
CA MET A 149 4.74 -6.26 14.21
C MET A 149 4.67 -6.53 15.70
N ARG A 150 5.84 -6.70 16.31
CA ARG A 150 5.99 -6.69 17.77
C ARG A 150 6.71 -5.42 18.17
N HIS A 151 6.11 -4.66 19.07
CA HIS A 151 6.77 -3.51 19.65
C HIS A 151 8.05 -3.94 20.42
N THR A 152 9.00 -3.02 20.59
CA THR A 152 10.32 -3.29 21.19
C THR A 152 10.26 -3.90 22.58
N ASP A 153 9.19 -3.68 23.33
CA ASP A 153 8.96 -4.31 24.64
C ASP A 153 8.40 -5.75 24.56
N HIS A 154 8.19 -6.26 23.35
CA HIS A 154 7.65 -7.58 23.02
C HIS A 154 6.25 -7.90 23.59
N ARG A 155 5.58 -6.95 24.24
CA ARG A 155 4.27 -7.15 24.88
C ARG A 155 3.11 -6.72 24.00
N VAL A 156 3.37 -5.78 23.11
CA VAL A 156 2.34 -5.22 22.22
C VAL A 156 2.58 -5.68 20.80
N GLN A 157 1.54 -6.22 20.18
CA GLN A 157 1.50 -6.55 18.76
C GLN A 157 0.52 -5.62 18.07
N HIS A 158 0.79 -5.27 16.83
CA HIS A 158 -0.10 -4.54 15.96
C HIS A 158 0.11 -4.93 14.48
N PRO A 159 -0.90 -4.85 13.61
CA PRO A 159 -0.68 -4.94 12.17
C PRO A 159 0.05 -3.68 11.70
N ASN A 160 0.98 -3.83 10.78
CA ASN A 160 1.65 -2.68 10.19
C ASN A 160 0.71 -1.93 9.24
N GLY A 161 0.87 -0.61 9.12
CA GLY A 161 0.09 0.26 8.25
C GLY A 161 0.18 -0.07 6.76
N ASN A 162 1.19 -0.83 6.33
CA ASN A 162 1.26 -1.43 5.00
C ASN A 162 0.43 -2.73 5.00
N LEU A 163 -0.84 -2.62 4.68
CA LEU A 163 -1.79 -3.72 4.78
C LEU A 163 -2.82 -3.72 3.64
N VAL A 164 -3.37 -4.89 3.35
CA VAL A 164 -4.57 -5.03 2.53
C VAL A 164 -5.78 -5.12 3.43
N MET A 165 -6.73 -4.21 3.28
CA MET A 165 -7.98 -4.17 4.04
C MET A 165 -9.18 -4.36 3.12
N HIS A 166 -10.15 -5.17 3.53
CA HIS A 166 -11.47 -5.20 2.92
C HIS A 166 -12.20 -3.90 3.25
N LEU A 167 -12.50 -3.09 2.25
CA LEU A 167 -13.03 -1.73 2.44
C LEU A 167 -14.35 -1.68 3.23
N PRO A 168 -15.32 -2.61 3.06
CA PRO A 168 -16.49 -2.69 3.93
C PRO A 168 -16.15 -2.84 5.42
N TYR A 169 -15.04 -3.48 5.78
CA TYR A 169 -14.64 -3.56 7.18
C TYR A 169 -14.39 -2.18 7.78
N PHE A 170 -13.75 -1.27 7.05
CA PHE A 170 -13.58 0.12 7.50
C PHE A 170 -14.93 0.83 7.68
N THR A 171 -15.86 0.68 6.73
CA THR A 171 -17.18 1.35 6.81
C THR A 171 -18.07 0.80 7.93
N ASP A 172 -17.94 -0.48 8.24
CA ASP A 172 -18.76 -1.16 9.26
C ASP A 172 -18.21 -0.95 10.68
N HIS A 173 -17.02 -0.33 10.83
CA HIS A 173 -16.35 -0.09 12.11
C HIS A 173 -16.08 1.42 12.31
N PRO A 174 -17.08 2.19 12.78
CA PRO A 174 -16.95 3.65 12.97
C PRO A 174 -15.83 4.07 13.93
N SER A 175 -15.39 3.17 14.83
CA SER A 175 -14.21 3.38 15.69
C SER A 175 -12.95 3.73 14.88
N LEU A 176 -12.76 3.13 13.71
CA LEU A 176 -11.59 3.36 12.84
C LEU A 176 -11.56 4.76 12.22
N HIS A 177 -12.67 5.51 12.26
CA HIS A 177 -12.76 6.89 11.74
C HIS A 177 -12.21 7.94 12.72
N GLN A 178 -11.75 7.53 13.90
CA GLN A 178 -11.27 8.42 14.95
C GLN A 178 -9.97 7.84 15.54
N THR A 179 -8.93 8.64 15.53
CA THR A 179 -7.63 8.27 16.13
C THR A 179 -7.07 9.48 16.87
N PRO A 180 -6.57 9.32 18.10
CA PRO A 180 -5.96 10.41 18.83
C PRO A 180 -4.68 10.89 18.13
N ALA A 181 -4.38 12.18 18.24
CA ALA A 181 -3.18 12.78 17.65
C ALA A 181 -1.85 12.26 18.27
N THR A 182 -1.94 11.55 19.39
CA THR A 182 -0.78 11.12 20.20
C THR A 182 -0.36 9.67 19.96
N GLU A 183 -1.14 8.89 19.23
CA GLU A 183 -0.87 7.46 18.98
C GLU A 183 -1.11 7.14 17.50
N ALA A 184 -0.24 6.32 16.89
CA ALA A 184 -0.43 5.87 15.52
C ALA A 184 -1.72 5.01 15.41
N TRP A 185 -2.48 5.17 14.31
CA TRP A 185 -3.79 4.53 14.15
C TRP A 185 -3.74 3.01 14.26
N ASP A 186 -2.71 2.37 13.72
CA ASP A 186 -2.50 0.92 13.78
C ASP A 186 -2.16 0.42 15.20
N MET A 187 -1.56 1.27 16.02
CA MET A 187 -1.33 1.02 17.43
C MET A 187 -2.58 1.27 18.26
N HIS A 188 -3.29 2.39 18.01
CA HIS A 188 -4.52 2.75 18.72
C HIS A 188 -5.61 1.69 18.56
N HIS A 189 -5.84 1.27 17.32
CA HIS A 189 -6.86 0.27 16.98
C HIS A 189 -6.34 -1.17 16.99
N ARG A 190 -5.15 -1.45 17.55
CA ARG A 190 -4.46 -2.74 17.44
C ARG A 190 -5.30 -3.95 17.82
N VAL A 191 -6.12 -3.85 18.87
CA VAL A 191 -6.96 -4.97 19.33
C VAL A 191 -8.01 -5.32 18.30
N GLU A 192 -8.72 -4.31 17.79
CA GLU A 192 -9.74 -4.45 16.76
C GLU A 192 -9.13 -4.95 15.44
N LEU A 193 -8.05 -4.31 15.00
CA LEU A 193 -7.35 -4.68 13.77
C LEU A 193 -6.78 -6.09 13.83
N LEU A 194 -6.11 -6.48 14.93
CA LEU A 194 -5.55 -7.84 15.09
C LEU A 194 -6.64 -8.91 15.07
N SER A 195 -7.80 -8.64 15.64
CA SER A 195 -8.93 -9.58 15.63
C SER A 195 -9.39 -9.90 14.21
N ALA A 196 -9.28 -8.94 13.30
CA ALA A 196 -9.64 -9.05 11.89
C ALA A 196 -8.46 -9.42 10.98
N THR A 197 -7.23 -9.49 11.50
CA THR A 197 -6.02 -9.71 10.70
C THR A 197 -5.69 -11.19 10.57
N ARG A 198 -5.34 -11.59 9.35
CA ARG A 198 -4.51 -12.75 9.05
C ARG A 198 -3.08 -12.27 8.81
N PRO A 199 -2.09 -12.77 9.57
CA PRO A 199 -0.70 -12.41 9.34
C PRO A 199 -0.27 -12.73 7.88
N SER A 200 0.31 -11.74 7.22
CA SER A 200 0.84 -11.90 5.87
C SER A 200 2.12 -12.72 5.87
N THR A 201 2.25 -13.60 4.90
CA THR A 201 3.50 -14.32 4.60
C THR A 201 4.31 -13.65 3.50
N ILE A 202 3.68 -12.74 2.72
CA ILE A 202 4.31 -12.12 1.54
C ILE A 202 4.66 -10.64 1.72
N ILE A 203 4.18 -9.99 2.79
CA ILE A 203 4.56 -8.62 3.14
C ILE A 203 5.68 -8.68 4.18
N ALA A 204 6.92 -8.44 3.73
CA ALA A 204 8.08 -8.36 4.61
C ALA A 204 8.22 -6.94 5.17
N ASN A 205 8.10 -6.79 6.48
CA ASN A 205 8.40 -5.54 7.16
C ASN A 205 9.80 -5.62 7.81
N ARG A 206 10.65 -4.65 7.47
CA ARG A 206 12.03 -4.54 7.93
C ARG A 206 12.33 -3.10 8.36
N HIS A 207 11.51 -2.58 9.25
CA HIS A 207 11.56 -1.19 9.71
C HIS A 207 12.99 -0.73 9.99
N GLU A 208 13.39 0.37 9.34
CA GLU A 208 14.72 0.99 9.42
C GLU A 208 15.92 0.10 9.06
N SER A 209 15.69 -1.03 8.37
CA SER A 209 16.75 -1.95 8.00
C SER A 209 17.76 -1.33 7.01
N LYS A 210 19.03 -1.69 7.19
CA LYS A 210 20.17 -1.30 6.35
C LYS A 210 21.02 -2.53 6.04
N GLY A 211 21.98 -2.35 5.14
CA GLY A 211 22.94 -3.42 4.79
C GLY A 211 22.36 -4.45 3.82
N TRP A 212 21.38 -4.05 3.02
CA TRP A 212 20.81 -4.91 2.00
C TRP A 212 21.84 -5.24 0.90
N THR A 213 21.81 -6.48 0.44
CA THR A 213 22.53 -6.93 -0.75
C THR A 213 21.53 -7.52 -1.76
N ILE A 214 21.92 -7.56 -3.03
CA ILE A 214 21.10 -8.20 -4.07
C ILE A 214 20.85 -9.67 -3.76
N SER A 215 21.80 -10.37 -3.15
CA SER A 215 21.66 -11.77 -2.75
C SER A 215 20.59 -11.94 -1.66
N LEU A 216 20.62 -11.09 -0.61
CA LEU A 216 19.60 -11.10 0.44
C LEU A 216 18.21 -10.83 -0.13
N LEU A 217 18.08 -9.88 -1.05
CA LEU A 217 16.80 -9.56 -1.68
C LEU A 217 16.29 -10.69 -2.58
N ARG A 218 17.19 -11.39 -3.31
CA ARG A 218 16.82 -12.59 -4.07
C ARG A 218 16.29 -13.70 -3.17
N ASN A 219 16.94 -13.93 -2.03
CA ASN A 219 16.46 -14.91 -1.07
C ASN A 219 15.12 -14.50 -0.48
N LEU A 220 14.97 -13.24 -0.06
CA LEU A 220 13.68 -12.74 0.46
C LEU A 220 12.56 -12.84 -0.59
N ALA A 221 12.86 -12.58 -1.86
CA ALA A 221 11.90 -12.65 -2.96
C ALA A 221 11.40 -14.09 -3.25
N THR A 222 12.00 -15.13 -2.67
CA THR A 222 11.44 -16.49 -2.72
C THR A 222 10.29 -16.70 -1.75
N GLU A 223 10.16 -15.84 -0.75
CA GLU A 223 9.19 -15.97 0.34
C GLU A 223 8.21 -14.78 0.40
N ALA A 224 8.68 -13.58 -0.02
CA ALA A 224 7.91 -12.34 0.05
C ALA A 224 7.78 -11.67 -1.31
N ALA A 225 6.62 -11.04 -1.55
CA ALA A 225 6.35 -10.28 -2.77
C ALA A 225 6.55 -8.76 -2.58
N TRP A 226 6.56 -8.28 -1.34
CA TRP A 226 6.61 -6.87 -0.97
C TRP A 226 7.55 -6.64 0.22
N LEU A 227 8.36 -5.58 0.15
CA LEU A 227 9.27 -5.16 1.21
C LEU A 227 8.95 -3.72 1.63
N HIS A 228 8.86 -3.48 2.94
CA HIS A 228 8.66 -2.18 3.58
C HIS A 228 9.76 -1.89 4.60
N GLY A 229 10.08 -0.61 4.79
CA GLY A 229 10.83 -0.10 5.92
C GLY A 229 12.35 -0.19 5.78
N PHE A 230 12.89 -0.08 4.59
CA PHE A 230 14.34 -0.06 4.36
C PHE A 230 14.88 1.38 4.23
N ARG A 231 16.18 1.57 4.51
CA ARG A 231 16.87 2.87 4.52
C ARG A 231 17.99 3.01 3.49
N ASP A 232 18.27 2.00 2.68
CA ASP A 232 19.29 2.03 1.63
C ASP A 232 18.70 1.89 0.22
N GLU A 233 19.54 2.23 -0.78
CA GLU A 233 19.13 2.25 -2.19
C GLU A 233 19.11 0.85 -2.85
N VAL A 234 19.62 -0.17 -2.17
CA VAL A 234 19.76 -1.50 -2.78
C VAL A 234 18.40 -2.13 -3.11
N PRO A 235 17.36 -2.05 -2.25
CA PRO A 235 16.02 -2.54 -2.60
C PRO A 235 15.44 -1.82 -3.83
N TRP A 236 15.65 -0.52 -3.97
CA TRP A 236 15.24 0.23 -5.17
C TRP A 236 15.94 -0.24 -6.44
N LYS A 237 17.26 -0.48 -6.36
CA LYS A 237 18.06 -1.03 -7.50
C LYS A 237 17.56 -2.42 -7.89
N PHE A 238 17.23 -3.25 -6.91
CA PHE A 238 16.65 -4.58 -7.14
C PHE A 238 15.32 -4.48 -7.89
N ALA A 239 14.38 -3.67 -7.40
CA ALA A 239 13.06 -3.50 -8.01
C ALA A 239 13.15 -2.87 -9.42
N ARG A 240 14.05 -1.91 -9.66
CA ARG A 240 14.35 -1.41 -11.03
C ARG A 240 14.85 -2.51 -11.95
N GLY A 241 15.60 -3.48 -11.43
CA GLY A 241 16.03 -4.67 -12.18
C GLY A 241 14.86 -5.57 -12.58
N LEU A 242 13.75 -5.59 -11.84
CA LEU A 242 12.54 -6.28 -12.25
C LEU A 242 11.90 -5.60 -13.47
N ALA A 243 11.85 -4.28 -13.50
CA ALA A 243 11.33 -3.51 -14.63
C ALA A 243 12.19 -3.68 -15.90
N ALA A 244 13.54 -3.65 -15.76
CA ALA A 244 14.47 -3.69 -16.88
C ALA A 244 14.53 -5.03 -17.63
N LYS A 245 14.21 -6.16 -17.01
CA LYS A 245 14.25 -7.50 -17.63
C LYS A 245 13.23 -7.72 -18.77
N ARG A 246 12.52 -6.69 -19.19
CA ARG A 246 11.57 -6.74 -20.34
C ARG A 246 12.24 -6.90 -21.69
N GLY A 247 13.53 -6.56 -21.86
CA GLY A 247 14.20 -6.49 -23.15
C GLY A 247 14.97 -7.74 -23.59
N GLY A 248 15.02 -8.79 -22.78
CA GLY A 248 15.92 -9.94 -22.99
C GLY A 248 15.27 -11.26 -23.40
N GLY A 249 14.01 -11.27 -23.73
CA GLY A 249 13.27 -12.48 -24.16
C GLY A 249 12.91 -12.40 -25.65
N ARG A 250 13.84 -12.69 -26.53
CA ARG A 250 13.61 -13.22 -27.90
C ARG A 250 14.38 -14.51 -28.03
#